data_1b8ab33ad6a574720e537bc5375cd8f9
#
_entry.id   1b8ab33ad6a574720e537bc5375cd8f9
#
_cell.length_a   1.000
_cell.length_b   1.000
_cell.length_c   1.000
_cell.angle_alpha   90.00
_cell.angle_beta   90.00
_cell.angle_gamma   90.00
#
_symmetry.space_group_name_H-M   'P 1'
#
loop_
_entity.id
_entity.type
_entity.pdbx_description
1 polymer ?
#
loop_
_entity_poly.entity_id
_entity_poly.type
_entity_poly.pdbx_seq_one_letter_code
_entity_poly.pdbx_strand_id
1 'polypeptide(L)'
;MYKISEFAEMTGLTKETLRYYAEVKLLEPAYIDPKNQYRYYDDGSYFLALLLTKLRNFGFTIQEMISVMEDESFANLETLLLEKQKRIQMQIEELQKKMSEIDEFLASGKEEGS
;
A
#
# COMPACT_ATOMS: atom_id res chain seq x y z
N MET A 1 -0.28 18.97 17.70
CA MET A 1 -1.02 18.37 16.58
C MET A 1 -0.72 19.09 15.27
N TYR A 2 -0.86 18.38 14.16
CA TYR A 2 -0.52 18.88 12.83
C TYR A 2 -1.78 19.06 12.00
N LYS A 3 -1.90 20.17 11.30
CA LYS A 3 -2.95 20.36 10.31
C LYS A 3 -2.74 19.41 9.13
N ILE A 4 -3.80 19.09 8.40
CA ILE A 4 -3.71 18.15 7.27
C ILE A 4 -2.64 18.57 6.24
N SER A 5 -2.46 19.87 5.98
CA SER A 5 -1.42 20.34 5.04
C SER A 5 -0.01 20.05 5.54
N GLU A 6 0.23 20.28 6.83
CA GLU A 6 1.51 19.98 7.47
C GLU A 6 1.77 18.48 7.49
N PHE A 7 0.75 17.72 7.85
CA PHE A 7 0.83 16.25 7.92
C PHE A 7 1.09 15.64 6.54
N ALA A 8 0.48 16.19 5.49
CA ALA A 8 0.73 15.78 4.11
C ALA A 8 2.20 15.96 3.75
N GLU A 9 2.78 17.11 4.08
CA GLU A 9 4.20 17.35 3.83
C GLU A 9 5.11 16.39 4.62
N MET A 10 4.78 16.15 5.89
CA MET A 10 5.57 15.27 6.76
C MET A 10 5.59 13.82 6.27
N THR A 11 4.49 13.35 5.73
CA THR A 11 4.31 11.94 5.34
C THR A 11 4.58 11.67 3.87
N GLY A 12 4.56 12.71 3.04
CA GLY A 12 4.61 12.55 1.58
C GLY A 12 3.29 12.13 0.96
N LEU A 13 2.23 12.00 1.76
CA LEU A 13 0.90 11.69 1.25
C LEU A 13 0.18 12.98 0.84
N THR A 14 -0.72 12.87 -0.15
CA THR A 14 -1.53 14.03 -0.55
C THR A 14 -2.68 14.22 0.43
N LYS A 15 -3.23 15.43 0.49
CA LYS A 15 -4.42 15.71 1.28
C LYS A 15 -5.59 14.84 0.86
N GLU A 16 -5.72 14.60 -0.45
CA GLU A 16 -6.76 13.73 -1.02
C GLU A 16 -6.63 12.30 -0.52
N THR A 17 -5.41 11.78 -0.51
CA THR A 17 -5.14 10.43 0.03
C THR A 17 -5.48 10.38 1.52
N LEU A 18 -5.10 11.39 2.29
CA LEU A 18 -5.41 11.45 3.72
C LEU A 18 -6.92 11.50 3.97
N ARG A 19 -7.66 12.27 3.17
CA ARG A 19 -9.13 12.32 3.26
C ARG A 19 -9.75 10.97 2.92
N TYR A 20 -9.24 10.31 1.88
CA TYR A 20 -9.70 8.99 1.48
C TYR A 20 -9.43 7.96 2.58
N TYR A 21 -8.24 7.98 3.17
CA TYR A 21 -7.89 7.08 4.27
C TYR A 21 -8.80 7.28 5.49
N ALA A 22 -9.21 8.50 5.76
CA ALA A 22 -10.18 8.78 6.82
C ALA A 22 -11.57 8.24 6.47
N GLU A 23 -11.99 8.40 5.21
CA GLU A 23 -13.28 7.93 4.72
C GLU A 23 -13.42 6.42 4.82
N VAL A 24 -12.38 5.67 4.47
CA VAL A 24 -12.37 4.21 4.58
C VAL A 24 -11.92 3.70 5.95
N LYS A 25 -11.70 4.61 6.89
CA LYS A 25 -11.30 4.31 8.28
C LYS A 25 -9.96 3.60 8.39
N LEU A 26 -9.09 3.84 7.45
CA LEU A 26 -7.74 3.30 7.45
C LEU A 26 -6.80 4.14 8.32
N LEU A 27 -6.92 5.47 8.25
CA LEU A 27 -6.18 6.42 9.06
C LEU A 27 -7.08 7.64 9.30
N GLU A 28 -7.53 7.80 10.54
CA GLU A 28 -8.43 8.88 10.91
C GLU A 28 -7.66 10.01 11.59
N PRO A 29 -8.12 11.27 11.44
CA PRO A 29 -7.52 12.37 12.20
C PRO A 29 -7.73 12.16 13.69
N ALA A 30 -6.77 12.61 14.51
CA ALA A 30 -6.86 12.53 15.96
C ALA A 30 -7.93 13.49 16.52
N TYR A 31 -8.18 14.59 15.80
CA TYR A 31 -9.13 15.61 16.22
C TYR A 31 -9.72 16.34 15.00
N ILE A 32 -11.00 16.61 15.07
CA ILE A 32 -11.68 17.43 14.06
C ILE A 32 -12.30 18.61 14.81
N ASP A 33 -11.92 19.84 14.44
CA ASP A 33 -12.44 21.06 15.07
C ASP A 33 -13.92 21.20 14.71
N PRO A 34 -14.84 21.21 15.70
CA PRO A 34 -16.27 21.32 15.40
C PRO A 34 -16.69 22.66 14.82
N LYS A 35 -15.88 23.71 14.98
CA LYS A 35 -16.19 25.05 14.47
C LYS A 35 -15.95 25.18 12.98
N ASN A 36 -14.86 24.61 12.47
CA ASN A 36 -14.45 24.79 11.08
C ASN A 36 -14.23 23.47 10.33
N GLN A 37 -14.39 22.31 11.00
CA GLN A 37 -14.20 20.97 10.44
C GLN A 37 -12.76 20.70 10.01
N TYR A 38 -11.78 21.46 10.50
CA TYR A 38 -10.37 21.23 10.21
C TYR A 38 -9.90 19.96 10.91
N ARG A 39 -9.09 19.19 10.20
CA ARG A 39 -8.55 17.91 10.66
C ARG A 39 -7.14 18.09 11.20
N TYR A 40 -6.88 17.47 12.34
CA TYR A 40 -5.58 17.51 13.00
C TYR A 40 -5.09 16.10 13.27
N TYR A 41 -3.80 15.89 13.06
CA TYR A 41 -3.15 14.60 13.21
C TYR A 41 -2.09 14.69 14.30
N ASP A 42 -1.83 13.58 15.01
CA ASP A 42 -0.84 13.51 16.06
C ASP A 42 0.38 12.67 15.66
N ASP A 43 1.34 12.53 16.57
CA ASP A 43 2.55 11.76 16.31
C ASP A 43 2.26 10.27 16.11
N GLY A 44 1.26 9.73 16.80
CA GLY A 44 0.82 8.35 16.59
C GLY A 44 0.31 8.12 15.17
N SER A 45 -0.46 9.07 14.65
CA SER A 45 -0.92 9.03 13.27
C SER A 45 0.24 9.07 12.28
N TYR A 46 1.30 9.80 12.61
CA TYR A 46 2.50 9.87 11.77
C TYR A 46 3.14 8.50 11.60
N PHE A 47 3.34 7.76 12.68
CA PHE A 47 3.91 6.41 12.60
C PHE A 47 3.02 5.46 11.81
N LEU A 48 1.71 5.54 11.98
CA LEU A 48 0.77 4.74 11.21
C LEU A 48 0.82 5.09 9.72
N ALA A 49 0.92 6.38 9.40
CA ALA A 49 1.04 6.83 8.01
C ALA A 49 2.32 6.29 7.35
N LEU A 50 3.43 6.24 8.08
CA LEU A 50 4.67 5.66 7.58
C LEU A 50 4.50 4.17 7.30
N LEU A 51 3.87 3.43 8.19
CA LEU A 51 3.58 2.01 7.99
C LEU A 51 2.71 1.80 6.75
N LEU A 52 1.64 2.56 6.61
CA LEU A 52 0.75 2.47 5.45
C LEU A 52 1.47 2.75 4.14
N THR A 53 2.36 3.73 4.12
CA THR A 53 3.18 4.04 2.95
C THR A 53 4.05 2.85 2.58
N LYS A 54 4.68 2.20 3.55
CA LYS A 54 5.49 1.00 3.33
C LYS A 54 4.67 -0.14 2.75
N LEU A 55 3.52 -0.43 3.36
CA LEU A 55 2.64 -1.50 2.90
C LEU A 55 2.15 -1.25 1.48
N ARG A 56 1.79 -0.01 1.17
CA ARG A 56 1.37 0.39 -0.18
C ARG A 56 2.49 0.14 -1.19
N ASN A 57 3.72 0.50 -0.84
CA ASN A 57 4.88 0.28 -1.71
C ASN A 57 5.15 -1.21 -1.93
N PHE A 58 4.83 -2.06 -0.97
CA PHE A 58 4.95 -3.52 -1.11
C PHE A 58 3.83 -4.13 -1.94
N GLY A 59 2.84 -3.34 -2.35
CA GLY A 59 1.73 -3.80 -3.16
C GLY A 59 0.51 -4.25 -2.38
N PHE A 60 0.37 -3.84 -1.12
CA PHE A 60 -0.84 -4.10 -0.35
C PHE A 60 -1.99 -3.27 -0.89
N THR A 61 -3.14 -3.90 -1.03
CA THR A 61 -4.39 -3.22 -1.40
C THR A 61 -4.95 -2.47 -0.19
N ILE A 62 -5.94 -1.60 -0.45
CA ILE A 62 -6.65 -0.90 0.63
C ILE A 62 -7.28 -1.91 1.59
N GLN A 63 -7.91 -2.96 1.08
CA GLN A 63 -8.54 -4.00 1.91
C GLN A 63 -7.51 -4.74 2.77
N GLU A 64 -6.37 -5.07 2.19
CA GLU A 64 -5.28 -5.70 2.93
C GLU A 64 -4.74 -4.79 4.03
N MET A 65 -4.59 -3.49 3.75
CA MET A 65 -4.14 -2.51 4.73
C MET A 65 -5.16 -2.32 5.86
N ILE A 66 -6.45 -2.32 5.54
CA ILE A 66 -7.52 -2.27 6.55
C ILE A 66 -7.39 -3.48 7.48
N SER A 67 -7.18 -4.68 6.94
CA SER A 67 -7.01 -5.90 7.73
C SER A 67 -5.82 -5.78 8.70
N VAL A 68 -4.70 -5.19 8.24
CA VAL A 68 -3.54 -4.95 9.10
C VAL A 68 -3.90 -4.01 10.25
N MET A 69 -4.62 -2.93 9.95
CA MET A 69 -4.96 -1.90 10.94
C MET A 69 -6.03 -2.33 11.94
N GLU A 70 -6.88 -3.28 11.58
CA GLU A 70 -7.89 -3.85 12.49
C GLU A 70 -7.26 -4.63 13.63
N ASP A 71 -6.08 -5.18 13.42
CA ASP A 71 -5.32 -5.87 14.47
C ASP A 71 -4.45 -4.84 15.23
N GLU A 72 -4.98 -4.30 16.29
CA GLU A 72 -4.32 -3.26 17.09
C GLU A 72 -2.95 -3.68 17.63
N SER A 73 -2.75 -4.99 17.86
CA SER A 73 -1.49 -5.52 18.37
C SER A 73 -0.45 -5.75 17.26
N PHE A 74 -0.85 -5.69 15.99
CA PHE A 74 -0.04 -6.03 14.84
C PHE A 74 0.60 -7.44 14.94
N ALA A 75 -0.04 -8.34 15.68
CA ALA A 75 0.49 -9.69 15.89
C ALA A 75 0.64 -10.49 14.60
N ASN A 76 -0.23 -10.23 13.61
CA ASN A 76 -0.24 -10.94 12.34
C ASN A 76 0.53 -10.23 11.22
N LEU A 77 1.14 -9.10 11.50
CA LEU A 77 1.80 -8.30 10.47
C LEU A 77 2.94 -9.06 9.79
N GLU A 78 3.78 -9.74 10.55
CA GLU A 78 4.88 -10.54 10.00
C GLU A 78 4.36 -11.61 9.06
N THR A 79 3.33 -12.34 9.47
CA THR A 79 2.71 -13.39 8.65
C THR A 79 2.18 -12.82 7.34
N LEU A 80 1.50 -11.68 7.40
CA LEU A 80 0.96 -11.03 6.20
C LEU A 80 2.05 -10.56 5.24
N LEU A 81 3.16 -10.04 5.79
CA LEU A 81 4.32 -9.65 4.99
C LEU A 81 4.98 -10.85 4.31
N LEU A 82 5.12 -11.97 5.04
CA LEU A 82 5.68 -13.20 4.48
C LEU A 82 4.78 -13.79 3.39
N GLU A 83 3.48 -13.74 3.57
CA GLU A 83 2.51 -14.16 2.55
C GLU A 83 2.61 -13.30 1.29
N LYS A 84 2.74 -11.98 1.46
CA LYS A 84 2.93 -11.05 0.34
C LYS A 84 4.22 -11.38 -0.41
N GLN A 85 5.30 -11.66 0.30
CA GLN A 85 6.57 -12.03 -0.28
C GLN A 85 6.46 -13.30 -1.14
N LYS A 86 5.72 -14.30 -0.65
CA LYS A 86 5.46 -15.53 -1.43
C LYS A 86 4.68 -15.24 -2.70
N ARG A 87 3.66 -14.38 -2.63
CA ARG A 87 2.87 -14.00 -3.81
C ARG A 87 3.74 -13.30 -4.85
N ILE A 88 4.63 -12.42 -4.40
CA ILE A 88 5.56 -11.72 -5.29
C ILE A 88 6.48 -12.74 -5.97
N GLN A 89 6.98 -13.72 -5.21
CA GLN A 89 7.82 -14.77 -5.78
C GLN A 89 7.08 -15.56 -6.87
N MET A 90 5.83 -15.91 -6.63
CA MET A 90 4.99 -16.58 -7.62
C MET A 90 4.77 -15.73 -8.87
N GLN A 91 4.58 -14.40 -8.69
CA GLN A 91 4.44 -13.48 -9.81
C GLN A 91 5.72 -13.40 -10.65
N ILE A 92 6.88 -13.41 -9.99
CA ILE A 92 8.19 -13.45 -10.68
C ILE A 92 8.28 -14.70 -11.54
N GLU A 93 7.95 -15.86 -10.98
CA GLU A 93 8.01 -17.14 -11.70
C GLU A 93 7.05 -17.16 -12.89
N GLU A 94 5.84 -16.65 -12.73
CA GLU A 94 4.86 -16.54 -13.82
C GLU A 94 5.36 -15.63 -14.94
N LEU A 95 5.96 -14.50 -14.58
CA LEU A 95 6.51 -13.56 -15.57
C LEU A 95 7.69 -14.18 -16.32
N GLN A 96 8.57 -14.90 -15.61
CA GLN A 96 9.69 -15.60 -16.23
C GLN A 96 9.19 -16.66 -17.21
N LYS A 97 8.14 -17.38 -16.86
CA LYS A 97 7.52 -18.38 -17.73
C LYS A 97 6.98 -17.73 -19.02
N LYS A 98 6.30 -16.60 -18.87
CA LYS A 98 5.78 -15.85 -20.03
C LYS A 98 6.90 -15.39 -20.96
N MET A 99 8.00 -14.92 -20.40
CA MET A 99 9.16 -14.53 -21.20
C MET A 99 9.72 -15.68 -21.98
N SER A 100 9.82 -16.85 -21.36
CA SER A 100 10.29 -18.08 -22.05
C SER A 100 9.34 -18.49 -23.16
N GLU A 101 8.04 -18.41 -22.94
CA GLU A 101 7.03 -18.72 -23.95
C GLU A 101 7.11 -17.79 -25.15
N ILE A 102 7.37 -16.51 -24.90
CA ILE A 102 7.57 -15.51 -25.97
C ILE A 102 8.83 -15.87 -26.78
N ASP A 103 9.92 -16.22 -26.10
CA ASP A 103 11.16 -16.60 -26.77
C ASP A 103 10.95 -17.83 -27.66
N GLU A 104 10.24 -18.84 -27.16
CA GLU A 104 9.90 -20.05 -27.92
C GLU A 104 9.05 -19.71 -29.14
N PHE A 105 8.05 -18.84 -28.96
CA PHE A 105 7.18 -18.39 -30.04
C PHE A 105 7.98 -17.65 -31.13
N LEU A 106 8.89 -16.78 -30.74
CA LEU A 106 9.74 -16.05 -31.67
C LEU A 106 10.67 -16.97 -32.44
N ALA A 107 11.26 -17.94 -31.73
CA ALA A 107 12.13 -18.94 -32.36
C ALA A 107 11.38 -19.80 -33.37
N SER A 108 10.16 -20.26 -33.02
CA SER A 108 9.29 -21.02 -33.93
C SER A 108 8.90 -20.22 -35.17
N GLY A 109 8.58 -18.95 -34.98
CA GLY A 109 8.24 -18.04 -36.08
C GLY A 109 9.40 -17.84 -37.04
N LYS A 110 10.61 -17.72 -36.51
CA LYS A 110 11.83 -17.60 -37.33
C LYS A 110 12.12 -18.87 -38.12
N GLU A 111 11.93 -20.04 -37.50
CA GLU A 111 12.14 -21.33 -38.19
C GLU A 111 11.12 -21.52 -39.30
N GLU A 112 9.86 -21.19 -39.08
CA GLU A 112 8.81 -21.29 -40.08
C GLU A 112 8.98 -20.28 -41.20
N GLY A 113 9.58 -19.12 -40.91
CA GLY A 113 9.84 -18.06 -41.88
C GLY A 113 11.08 -18.29 -42.73
N SER A 114 11.87 -19.29 -42.38
CA SER A 114 13.03 -19.66 -43.17
C SER A 114 12.71 -20.77 -44.18
#